data_ddca5594e054048973b60ed84ed42969
#
_entry.id   ddca5594e054048973b60ed84ed42969
#
_cell.length_a   1.000
_cell.length_b   1.000
_cell.length_c   1.000
_cell.angle_alpha   90.00
_cell.angle_beta   90.00
_cell.angle_gamma   90.00
#
_symmetry.space_group_name_H-M   'P 1'
#
loop_
_entity.id
_entity.type
_entity.pdbx_description
1 polymer ?
#
loop_
_entity_poly.entity_id
_entity_poly.type
_entity_poly.pdbx_seq_one_letter_code
_entity_poly.pdbx_strand_id
1 'polypeptide(L)'
;MLMTPTGQNYGTLEGAYNHFNKALFGGALPNCLITVQRHKGAYGYFSSDRFGRVGSSTETTDEIAMNPMHFNGRSIEQTLSTLVHEMVHLWQHRFGKSSRTAYHNKQWADKMREVGLIPSDTGAPGGKETGQKMSHYIATEGAFERACNVW
;
A
#
# COMPACT_ATOMS: atom_id res chain seq x y z
N MET A 1 -6.91 17.98 23.00
CA MET A 1 -6.11 16.86 23.53
C MET A 1 -4.97 16.54 22.57
N LEU A 2 -3.76 16.48 23.07
CA LEU A 2 -2.60 16.14 22.25
C LEU A 2 -2.57 14.62 22.06
N MET A 3 -2.41 14.19 20.81
CA MET A 3 -2.23 12.78 20.50
C MET A 3 -0.81 12.33 20.86
N THR A 4 -0.66 11.08 21.29
CA THR A 4 0.66 10.49 21.46
C THR A 4 1.35 10.32 20.10
N PRO A 5 2.68 10.24 20.06
CA PRO A 5 3.37 9.97 18.78
C PRO A 5 2.87 8.71 18.08
N THR A 6 2.61 7.65 18.83
CA THR A 6 2.03 6.42 18.26
C THR A 6 0.65 6.68 17.65
N GLY A 7 -0.22 7.39 18.38
CA GLY A 7 -1.55 7.72 17.89
C GLY A 7 -1.52 8.61 16.66
N GLN A 8 -0.57 9.55 16.59
CA GLN A 8 -0.40 10.40 15.41
C GLN A 8 -0.03 9.59 14.18
N ASN A 9 0.96 8.69 14.30
CA ASN A 9 1.40 7.89 13.17
C ASN A 9 0.32 6.93 12.68
N TYR A 10 -0.27 6.17 13.57
CA TYR A 10 -1.29 5.19 13.19
C TYR A 10 -2.59 5.87 12.75
N GLY A 11 -2.98 6.94 13.40
CA GLY A 11 -4.17 7.70 13.01
C GLY A 11 -4.03 8.30 11.61
N THR A 12 -2.86 8.83 11.27
CA THR A 12 -2.59 9.38 9.94
C THR A 12 -2.61 8.28 8.87
N LEU A 13 -1.98 7.14 9.13
CA LEU A 13 -1.96 6.02 8.19
C LEU A 13 -3.33 5.40 8.00
N GLU A 14 -4.10 5.26 9.07
CA GLU A 14 -5.47 4.77 8.99
C GLU A 14 -6.36 5.73 8.19
N GLY A 15 -6.23 7.02 8.46
CA GLY A 15 -6.95 8.05 7.71
C GLY A 15 -6.58 8.05 6.23
N ALA A 16 -5.30 7.89 5.93
CA ALA A 16 -4.82 7.77 4.54
C ALA A 16 -5.38 6.52 3.87
N TYR A 17 -5.34 5.38 4.55
CA TYR A 17 -5.91 4.15 4.03
C TYR A 17 -7.39 4.33 3.66
N ASN A 18 -8.17 4.89 4.57
CA ASN A 18 -9.60 5.10 4.33
C ASN A 18 -9.84 6.07 3.17
N HIS A 19 -9.05 7.14 3.09
CA HIS A 19 -9.16 8.10 2.00
C HIS A 19 -8.85 7.47 0.64
N PHE A 20 -7.74 6.77 0.52
CA PHE A 20 -7.34 6.13 -0.74
C PHE A 20 -8.23 4.95 -1.10
N ASN A 21 -8.73 4.21 -0.12
CA ASN A 21 -9.72 3.18 -0.39
C ASN A 21 -10.94 3.77 -1.09
N LYS A 22 -11.46 4.86 -0.56
CA LYS A 22 -12.61 5.54 -1.16
C LYS A 22 -12.28 6.15 -2.52
N ALA A 23 -11.16 6.86 -2.63
CA ALA A 23 -10.81 7.61 -3.83
C ALA A 23 -10.33 6.73 -4.98
N LEU A 24 -9.61 5.64 -4.69
CA LEU A 24 -8.93 4.83 -5.70
C LEU A 24 -9.50 3.42 -5.88
N PHE A 25 -10.25 2.93 -4.90
CA PHE A 25 -10.80 1.56 -4.91
C PHE A 25 -12.32 1.55 -4.71
N GLY A 26 -12.97 2.72 -4.77
CA GLY A 26 -14.42 2.80 -4.61
C GLY A 26 -14.93 2.35 -3.25
N GLY A 27 -14.08 2.31 -2.24
CA GLY A 27 -14.44 1.83 -0.91
C GLY A 27 -14.51 0.31 -0.79
N ALA A 28 -14.04 -0.43 -1.81
CA ALA A 28 -14.22 -1.88 -1.87
C ALA A 28 -13.27 -2.68 -0.98
N LEU A 29 -12.14 -2.12 -0.56
CA LEU A 29 -11.18 -2.84 0.25
C LEU A 29 -11.70 -3.05 1.67
N PRO A 30 -11.49 -4.25 2.25
CA PRO A 30 -11.92 -4.51 3.63
C PRO A 30 -11.03 -3.76 4.63
N ASN A 31 -11.44 -3.77 5.89
CA ASN A 31 -10.57 -3.30 6.96
C ASN A 31 -9.28 -4.10 6.97
N CYS A 32 -8.19 -3.41 7.21
CA CYS A 32 -6.85 -3.97 7.16
C CYS A 32 -6.05 -3.43 8.33
N LEU A 33 -5.21 -4.24 8.93
CA LEU A 33 -4.31 -3.79 9.98
C LEU A 33 -3.16 -3.01 9.35
N ILE A 34 -3.01 -1.74 9.74
CA ILE A 34 -1.91 -0.91 9.27
C ILE A 34 -0.90 -0.80 10.40
N THR A 35 0.31 -1.24 10.18
CA THR A 35 1.37 -1.25 11.19
C THR A 35 2.61 -0.51 10.73
N VAL A 36 3.48 -0.21 11.68
CA VAL A 36 4.78 0.38 11.41
C VAL A 36 5.82 -0.64 11.85
N GLN A 37 6.53 -1.21 10.89
CA GLN A 37 7.50 -2.30 11.12
C GLN A 37 8.81 -1.98 10.42
N ARG A 38 9.91 -2.17 11.12
CA ARG A 38 11.23 -2.13 10.49
C ARG A 38 11.41 -3.37 9.63
N HIS A 39 11.79 -3.17 8.38
CA HIS A 39 12.01 -4.26 7.45
C HIS A 39 13.19 -3.94 6.54
N LYS A 40 14.19 -4.81 6.53
CA LYS A 40 15.38 -4.61 5.71
C LYS A 40 15.02 -4.75 4.22
N GLY A 41 15.32 -3.73 3.44
CA GLY A 41 15.17 -3.78 1.99
C GLY A 41 13.79 -3.49 1.44
N ALA A 42 12.83 -3.06 2.27
CA ALA A 42 11.49 -2.73 1.79
C ALA A 42 10.98 -1.45 2.41
N TYR A 43 10.24 -0.65 1.63
CA TYR A 43 9.54 0.53 2.13
C TYR A 43 8.28 0.15 2.88
N GLY A 44 7.65 -0.95 2.48
CA GLY A 44 6.48 -1.52 3.10
C GLY A 44 6.25 -2.92 2.58
N TYR A 45 5.30 -3.65 3.17
CA TYR A 45 4.93 -4.96 2.67
C TYR A 45 3.49 -5.30 3.05
N PHE A 46 2.92 -6.23 2.31
CA PHE A 46 1.59 -6.77 2.52
C PHE A 46 1.69 -8.22 2.99
N SER A 47 0.91 -8.57 4.02
CA SER A 47 0.76 -9.95 4.49
C SER A 47 -0.72 -10.31 4.56
N SER A 48 -1.12 -11.34 3.83
CA SER A 48 -2.51 -11.80 3.85
C SER A 48 -2.77 -12.69 5.05
N ASP A 49 -3.97 -12.58 5.62
CA ASP A 49 -4.47 -13.44 6.70
C ASP A 49 -3.47 -13.60 7.86
N ARG A 50 -2.79 -12.49 8.17
CA ARG A 50 -1.64 -12.50 9.08
C ARG A 50 -2.02 -12.73 10.53
N PHE A 51 -3.13 -12.11 10.97
CA PHE A 51 -3.51 -12.13 12.39
C PHE A 51 -4.93 -12.64 12.55
N GLY A 52 -5.12 -13.51 13.55
CA GLY A 52 -6.44 -13.89 14.00
C GLY A 52 -7.06 -12.78 14.84
N ARG A 53 -8.38 -12.69 14.83
CA ARG A 53 -9.10 -11.75 15.68
C ARG A 53 -9.29 -12.36 17.07
N VAL A 54 -9.18 -11.51 18.10
CA VAL A 54 -9.42 -11.93 19.47
C VAL A 54 -10.86 -12.49 19.60
N GLY A 55 -10.99 -13.68 20.15
CA GLY A 55 -12.29 -14.33 20.33
C GLY A 55 -12.81 -15.06 19.10
N SER A 56 -12.08 -15.08 17.99
CA SER A 56 -12.46 -15.85 16.80
C SER A 56 -11.32 -16.78 16.39
N SER A 57 -11.64 -18.02 16.10
CA SER A 57 -10.67 -19.02 15.62
C SER A 57 -10.58 -19.09 14.10
N THR A 58 -11.52 -18.44 13.37
CA THR A 58 -11.63 -18.56 11.92
C THR A 58 -11.42 -17.26 11.17
N GLU A 59 -11.61 -16.11 11.83
CA GLU A 59 -11.44 -14.80 11.19
C GLU A 59 -10.00 -14.34 11.30
N THR A 60 -9.44 -13.92 10.18
CA THR A 60 -8.10 -13.36 10.09
C THR A 60 -8.14 -11.95 9.47
N THR A 61 -7.07 -11.20 9.67
CA THR A 61 -6.95 -9.85 9.15
C THR A 61 -5.65 -9.74 8.35
N ASP A 62 -5.73 -9.10 7.21
CA ASP A 62 -4.54 -8.77 6.42
C ASP A 62 -3.78 -7.63 7.08
N GLU A 63 -2.50 -7.55 6.82
CA GLU A 63 -1.63 -6.51 7.32
C GLU A 63 -0.93 -5.77 6.19
N ILE A 64 -0.93 -4.44 6.28
CA ILE A 64 -0.01 -3.59 5.53
C ILE A 64 0.96 -2.98 6.53
N ALA A 65 2.24 -3.29 6.39
CA ALA A 65 3.27 -2.75 7.26
C ALA A 65 4.07 -1.69 6.51
N MET A 66 4.22 -0.52 7.13
CA MET A 66 5.02 0.59 6.59
C MET A 66 6.34 0.64 7.33
N ASN A 67 7.44 0.81 6.59
CA ASN A 67 8.77 0.82 7.18
C ASN A 67 9.18 2.25 7.58
N PRO A 68 9.23 2.57 8.88
CA PRO A 68 9.52 3.94 9.34
C PRO A 68 10.95 4.39 9.05
N MET A 69 11.86 3.46 8.76
CA MET A 69 13.26 3.80 8.46
C MET A 69 13.41 4.69 7.23
N HIS A 70 12.40 4.70 6.36
CA HIS A 70 12.44 5.45 5.11
C HIS A 70 11.56 6.71 5.13
N PHE A 71 10.92 7.03 6.24
CA PHE A 71 10.03 8.20 6.31
C PHE A 71 10.78 9.53 6.16
N ASN A 72 11.98 9.64 6.73
CA ASN A 72 12.75 10.87 6.65
C ASN A 72 13.40 11.13 5.29
N GLY A 73 13.72 10.09 4.55
CA GLY A 73 14.40 10.20 3.26
C GLY A 73 13.47 10.36 2.06
N ARG A 74 12.16 10.39 2.31
CA ARG A 74 11.16 10.41 1.25
C ARG A 74 10.10 11.46 1.53
N SER A 75 9.50 12.00 0.46
CA SER A 75 8.39 12.94 0.62
C SER A 75 7.16 12.23 1.19
N ILE A 76 6.22 13.01 1.71
CA ILE A 76 4.95 12.46 2.18
C ILE A 76 4.21 11.74 1.05
N GLU A 77 4.23 12.31 -0.16
CA GLU A 77 3.59 11.68 -1.32
C GLU A 77 4.23 10.33 -1.66
N GLN A 78 5.55 10.25 -1.62
CA GLN A 78 6.25 8.99 -1.85
C GLN A 78 5.89 7.94 -0.80
N THR A 79 5.83 8.34 0.47
CA THR A 79 5.44 7.44 1.55
C THR A 79 4.00 6.95 1.37
N LEU A 80 3.08 7.85 1.04
CA LEU A 80 1.68 7.49 0.79
C LEU A 80 1.54 6.61 -0.46
N SER A 81 2.39 6.82 -1.48
CA SER A 81 2.38 5.95 -2.64
C SER A 81 2.80 4.52 -2.30
N THR A 82 3.69 4.35 -1.33
CA THR A 82 4.01 3.02 -0.81
C THR A 82 2.80 2.36 -0.16
N LEU A 83 2.03 3.11 0.63
CA LEU A 83 0.78 2.60 1.19
C LEU A 83 -0.16 2.10 0.09
N VAL A 84 -0.37 2.90 -0.96
CA VAL A 84 -1.25 2.50 -2.06
C VAL A 84 -0.70 1.30 -2.84
N HIS A 85 0.62 1.21 -3.01
CA HIS A 85 1.26 0.02 -3.60
C HIS A 85 0.85 -1.25 -2.83
N GLU A 86 0.92 -1.22 -1.50
CA GLU A 86 0.52 -2.36 -0.69
C GLU A 86 -1.01 -2.58 -0.73
N MET A 87 -1.80 -1.51 -0.84
CA MET A 87 -3.25 -1.63 -1.02
C MET A 87 -3.61 -2.35 -2.33
N VAL A 88 -2.81 -2.19 -3.39
CA VAL A 88 -3.01 -2.94 -4.63
C VAL A 88 -2.77 -4.44 -4.41
N HIS A 89 -1.80 -4.81 -3.58
CA HIS A 89 -1.63 -6.22 -3.19
C HIS A 89 -2.84 -6.75 -2.43
N LEU A 90 -3.40 -5.96 -1.51
CA LEU A 90 -4.62 -6.31 -0.81
C LEU A 90 -5.79 -6.50 -1.79
N TRP A 91 -5.94 -5.57 -2.73
CA TRP A 91 -6.97 -5.67 -3.77
C TRP A 91 -6.83 -6.97 -4.56
N GLN A 92 -5.61 -7.30 -4.99
CA GLN A 92 -5.37 -8.51 -5.78
C GLN A 92 -5.66 -9.78 -4.97
N HIS A 93 -5.29 -9.79 -3.70
CA HIS A 93 -5.56 -10.91 -2.82
C HIS A 93 -7.08 -11.16 -2.65
N ARG A 94 -7.86 -10.09 -2.54
CA ARG A 94 -9.30 -10.20 -2.26
C ARG A 94 -10.16 -10.31 -3.50
N PHE A 95 -9.78 -9.66 -4.59
CA PHE A 95 -10.63 -9.54 -5.79
C PHE A 95 -9.99 -10.09 -7.06
N GLY A 96 -8.70 -10.36 -7.05
CA GLY A 96 -7.96 -10.82 -8.20
C GLY A 96 -7.33 -12.18 -7.97
N LYS A 97 -6.27 -12.44 -8.73
CA LYS A 97 -5.49 -13.68 -8.62
C LYS A 97 -4.02 -13.32 -8.43
N SER A 98 -3.55 -13.48 -7.19
CA SER A 98 -2.14 -13.34 -6.91
C SER A 98 -1.37 -14.47 -7.58
N SER A 99 -0.17 -14.15 -8.06
CA SER A 99 0.77 -15.14 -8.56
C SER A 99 1.48 -15.81 -7.37
N ARG A 100 2.66 -16.39 -7.61
CA ARG A 100 3.46 -16.93 -6.50
C ARG A 100 3.84 -15.81 -5.52
N THR A 101 4.26 -16.20 -4.32
CA THR A 101 4.60 -15.27 -3.25
C THR A 101 5.48 -14.13 -3.71
N ALA A 102 5.05 -12.92 -3.44
CA ALA A 102 5.75 -11.66 -3.73
C ALA A 102 6.04 -11.39 -5.22
N TYR A 103 5.52 -12.20 -6.14
CA TYR A 103 5.66 -11.92 -7.56
C TYR A 103 4.60 -10.93 -8.03
N HIS A 104 5.04 -9.86 -8.66
CA HIS A 104 4.18 -8.79 -9.18
C HIS A 104 3.84 -9.10 -10.64
N ASN A 105 2.63 -9.61 -10.87
CA ASN A 105 2.20 -10.04 -12.20
C ASN A 105 1.51 -8.92 -12.98
N LYS A 106 1.03 -9.23 -14.18
CA LYS A 106 0.39 -8.24 -15.05
C LYS A 106 -0.88 -7.66 -14.43
N GLN A 107 -1.69 -8.46 -13.74
CA GLN A 107 -2.90 -7.96 -13.07
C GLN A 107 -2.57 -6.90 -12.02
N TRP A 108 -1.53 -7.16 -11.22
CA TRP A 108 -1.03 -6.17 -10.26
C TRP A 108 -0.57 -4.89 -10.99
N ALA A 109 0.21 -5.05 -12.06
CA ALA A 109 0.74 -3.91 -12.81
C ALA A 109 -0.38 -3.06 -13.43
N ASP A 110 -1.41 -3.70 -13.99
CA ASP A 110 -2.54 -2.98 -14.57
C ASP A 110 -3.31 -2.21 -13.50
N LYS A 111 -3.51 -2.80 -12.33
CA LYS A 111 -4.19 -2.11 -11.21
C LYS A 111 -3.36 -0.95 -10.67
N MET A 112 -2.05 -1.11 -10.61
CA MET A 112 -1.15 0.00 -10.25
C MET A 112 -1.34 1.19 -11.17
N ARG A 113 -1.36 0.96 -12.48
CA ARG A 113 -1.60 2.02 -13.45
C ARG A 113 -2.96 2.69 -13.27
N GLU A 114 -3.98 1.90 -13.01
CA GLU A 114 -5.33 2.41 -12.76
C GLU A 114 -5.38 3.37 -11.58
N VAL A 115 -4.67 3.08 -10.51
CA VAL A 115 -4.63 3.95 -9.33
C VAL A 115 -3.62 5.10 -9.45
N GLY A 116 -2.90 5.18 -10.56
CA GLY A 116 -1.98 6.29 -10.82
C GLY A 116 -0.55 6.09 -10.37
N LEU A 117 -0.13 4.83 -10.21
CA LEU A 117 1.25 4.47 -9.89
C LEU A 117 1.81 3.62 -11.02
N ILE A 118 2.90 4.08 -11.63
CA ILE A 118 3.49 3.40 -12.78
C ILE A 118 4.46 2.32 -12.28
N PRO A 119 4.21 1.03 -12.58
CA PRO A 119 5.12 -0.03 -12.16
C PRO A 119 6.50 0.12 -12.78
N SER A 120 7.53 -0.05 -11.96
CA SER A 120 8.91 0.02 -12.42
C SER A 120 9.81 -0.66 -11.39
N ASP A 121 10.62 -1.60 -11.81
CA ASP A 121 11.55 -2.27 -10.90
C ASP A 121 12.64 -1.32 -10.37
N THR A 122 12.91 -0.25 -11.09
CA THR A 122 13.90 0.76 -10.68
C THR A 122 13.28 1.93 -9.93
N GLY A 123 11.95 2.08 -9.95
CA GLY A 123 11.27 3.26 -9.43
C GLY A 123 11.36 4.48 -10.33
N ALA A 124 11.84 4.32 -11.55
CA ALA A 124 11.97 5.40 -12.53
C ALA A 124 11.44 4.94 -13.89
N PRO A 125 11.12 5.86 -14.81
CA PRO A 125 10.64 5.49 -16.14
C PRO A 125 11.61 4.55 -16.85
N GLY A 126 11.06 3.61 -17.62
CA GLY A 126 11.84 2.66 -18.41
C GLY A 126 12.18 1.35 -17.70
N GLY A 127 11.78 1.18 -16.44
CA GLY A 127 11.99 -0.08 -15.73
C GLY A 127 11.01 -1.18 -16.16
N LYS A 128 11.24 -2.39 -15.69
CA LYS A 128 10.33 -3.52 -15.91
C LYS A 128 9.03 -3.28 -15.14
N GLU A 129 7.92 -3.75 -15.70
CA GLU A 129 6.60 -3.55 -15.12
C GLU A 129 6.12 -4.70 -14.23
N THR A 130 6.76 -5.86 -14.35
CA THR A 130 6.45 -7.06 -13.57
C THR A 130 7.74 -7.69 -13.06
N GLY A 131 7.65 -8.51 -12.02
CA GLY A 131 8.81 -9.17 -11.46
C GLY A 131 8.67 -9.46 -9.98
N GLN A 132 9.72 -10.06 -9.42
CA GLN A 132 9.77 -10.42 -8.01
C GLN A 132 9.91 -9.18 -7.13
N LYS A 133 10.85 -8.31 -7.47
CA LYS A 133 11.05 -7.03 -6.77
C LYS A 133 10.57 -5.90 -7.65
N MET A 134 9.57 -5.18 -7.17
CA MET A 134 8.98 -4.09 -7.93
C MET A 134 8.86 -2.85 -7.07
N SER A 135 9.15 -1.72 -7.69
CA SER A 135 8.84 -0.41 -7.16
C SER A 135 7.82 0.27 -8.10
N HIS A 136 7.74 1.56 -8.03
CA HIS A 136 6.83 2.36 -8.86
C HIS A 136 7.28 3.81 -8.84
N TYR A 137 6.68 4.62 -9.71
CA TYR A 137 6.75 6.07 -9.60
C TYR A 137 5.35 6.65 -9.80
N ILE A 138 5.16 7.88 -9.32
CA ILE A 138 3.84 8.53 -9.32
C ILE A 138 3.58 9.11 -10.71
N ALA A 139 2.44 8.74 -11.31
CA ALA A 139 2.02 9.31 -12.58
C ALA A 139 1.60 10.77 -12.39
N THR A 140 2.22 11.68 -13.14
CA THR A 140 1.89 13.10 -13.10
C THR A 140 0.43 13.29 -13.50
N GLU A 141 -0.32 14.02 -12.68
CA GLU A 141 -1.75 14.30 -12.86
C GLU A 141 -2.61 13.03 -12.91
N GLY A 142 -2.09 11.91 -12.46
CA GLY A 142 -2.83 10.66 -12.37
C GLY A 142 -3.76 10.59 -11.15
N ALA A 143 -4.46 9.48 -11.02
CA ALA A 143 -5.47 9.32 -9.97
C ALA A 143 -4.89 9.45 -8.57
N PHE A 144 -3.73 8.84 -8.32
CA PHE A 144 -3.08 8.92 -7.01
C PHE A 144 -2.73 10.37 -6.65
N GLU A 145 -2.08 11.09 -7.57
CA GLU A 145 -1.67 12.48 -7.31
C GLU A 145 -2.86 13.36 -7.03
N ARG A 146 -3.94 13.21 -7.82
CA ARG A 146 -5.18 13.95 -7.57
C ARG A 146 -5.80 13.63 -6.21
N ALA A 147 -5.78 12.36 -5.80
CA ALA A 147 -6.28 11.95 -4.50
C ALA A 147 -5.42 12.52 -3.36
N CYS A 148 -4.10 12.57 -3.52
CA CYS A 148 -3.21 13.19 -2.56
C CYS A 148 -3.51 14.67 -2.37
N ASN A 149 -3.79 15.39 -3.45
CA ASN A 149 -4.00 16.84 -3.41
C ASN A 149 -5.24 17.26 -2.63
N VAL A 150 -6.20 16.37 -2.44
CA VAL A 150 -7.44 16.65 -1.71
C VAL A 150 -7.50 15.97 -0.33
N TRP A 151 -6.41 15.39 0.10
CA TRP A 151 -6.31 14.77 1.42
C TRP A 151 -5.48 15.63 2.41
#